data_74c89c526505e5a3ae0df183f5d6bcf2
#
_entry.id   74c89c526505e5a3ae0df183f5d6bcf2
#
_cell.length_a   1.000
_cell.length_b   1.000
_cell.length_c   1.000
_cell.angle_alpha   90.00
_cell.angle_beta   90.00
_cell.angle_gamma   90.00
#
_symmetry.space_group_name_H-M   'P 1'
#
loop_
_entity.id
_entity.type
_entity.pdbx_description
1 polymer ?
#
loop_
_entity_poly.entity_id
_entity_poly.type
_entity_poly.pdbx_seq_one_letter_code
_entity_poly.pdbx_strand_id
1 'polypeptide(L)'
;MKKKKVITMVAAVALVAIVGVASTFAYFTDSESVQNVITFGNVNISLDEPSFPEEGVTDVVPNQTIAKNPTITLDKDSNDAYVRAAVEVSFVDADGNALTITKDGKDVTEEYKAALQAACEATMTSGWTKGTDGYYYYNTELSNADSAVNSAVLFESVTVPAAWGNEIANVKFVIDVTAEAIQADNLADDVLTYDENNNIVSWDQVTVESFE
;
A
#
# COMPACT_ATOMS: atom_id res chain seq x y z
N MET A 1 -7.38 55.49 30.54
CA MET A 1 -8.34 54.83 29.60
C MET A 1 -7.69 54.43 28.28
N LYS A 2 -6.67 55.10 27.75
CA LYS A 2 -6.05 54.76 26.41
C LYS A 2 -5.26 53.44 26.43
N LYS A 3 -4.53 53.08 27.50
CA LYS A 3 -3.75 51.85 27.60
C LYS A 3 -4.61 50.58 27.59
N LYS A 4 -5.77 50.57 28.23
CA LYS A 4 -6.69 49.38 28.22
C LYS A 4 -7.27 49.11 26.86
N LYS A 5 -7.59 50.12 26.06
CA LYS A 5 -8.13 49.98 24.69
C LYS A 5 -7.08 49.40 23.71
N VAL A 6 -5.82 49.79 23.88
CA VAL A 6 -4.70 49.24 23.06
C VAL A 6 -4.48 47.76 23.36
N ILE A 7 -4.47 47.35 24.63
CA ILE A 7 -4.30 45.93 25.02
C ILE A 7 -5.46 45.08 24.48
N THR A 8 -6.69 45.56 24.53
CA THR A 8 -7.87 44.85 24.00
C THR A 8 -7.78 44.71 22.47
N MET A 9 -7.27 45.73 21.79
CA MET A 9 -7.14 45.71 20.34
C MET A 9 -6.00 44.76 19.87
N VAL A 10 -4.90 44.69 20.59
CA VAL A 10 -3.81 43.74 20.32
C VAL A 10 -4.24 42.29 20.58
N ALA A 11 -4.98 42.05 21.68
CA ALA A 11 -5.53 40.74 22.00
C ALA A 11 -6.57 40.26 20.94
N ALA A 12 -7.39 41.16 20.40
CA ALA A 12 -8.34 40.83 19.34
C ALA A 12 -7.66 40.47 18.00
N VAL A 13 -6.58 41.18 17.65
CA VAL A 13 -5.79 40.89 16.45
C VAL A 13 -5.05 39.58 16.60
N ALA A 14 -4.48 39.25 17.75
CA ALA A 14 -3.83 37.99 18.05
C ALA A 14 -4.80 36.80 17.95
N LEU A 15 -6.03 36.93 18.47
CA LEU A 15 -7.08 35.91 18.40
C LEU A 15 -7.52 35.66 16.94
N VAL A 16 -7.66 36.69 16.12
CA VAL A 16 -8.01 36.55 14.72
C VAL A 16 -6.88 35.89 13.91
N ALA A 17 -5.61 36.18 14.23
CA ALA A 17 -4.46 35.54 13.61
C ALA A 17 -4.40 34.03 13.95
N ILE A 18 -4.66 33.64 15.20
CA ILE A 18 -4.67 32.23 15.64
C ILE A 18 -5.82 31.46 14.96
N VAL A 19 -7.01 32.05 14.85
CA VAL A 19 -8.15 31.41 14.17
C VAL A 19 -7.91 31.32 12.65
N GLY A 20 -7.28 32.34 12.05
CA GLY A 20 -6.93 32.35 10.63
C GLY A 20 -5.92 31.26 10.27
N VAL A 21 -4.92 31.03 11.10
CA VAL A 21 -3.91 29.98 10.89
C VAL A 21 -4.51 28.59 11.15
N ALA A 22 -5.30 28.41 12.21
CA ALA A 22 -5.97 27.14 12.51
C ALA A 22 -6.96 26.71 11.42
N SER A 23 -7.68 27.67 10.79
CA SER A 23 -8.59 27.35 9.69
C SER A 23 -7.86 27.03 8.38
N THR A 24 -6.62 27.49 8.20
CA THR A 24 -5.81 27.17 7.03
C THR A 24 -5.23 25.75 7.13
N PHE A 25 -4.88 25.28 8.33
CA PHE A 25 -4.45 23.89 8.54
C PHE A 25 -5.60 22.88 8.47
N ALA A 26 -6.83 23.26 8.83
CA ALA A 26 -8.01 22.39 8.74
C ALA A 26 -8.46 22.09 7.28
N TYR A 27 -7.95 22.84 6.30
CA TYR A 27 -8.33 22.64 4.89
C TYR A 27 -7.49 21.57 4.19
N PHE A 28 -6.45 21.05 4.82
CA PHE A 28 -5.53 20.04 4.25
C PHE A 28 -5.61 18.67 4.94
N THR A 29 -6.52 18.48 5.88
CA THR A 29 -6.75 17.19 6.53
C THR A 29 -8.12 16.67 6.15
N ASP A 30 -8.19 16.06 4.97
CA ASP A 30 -9.23 15.07 4.67
C ASP A 30 -8.67 13.72 5.07
N SER A 31 -9.15 13.16 6.18
CA SER A 31 -8.73 11.87 6.70
C SER A 31 -9.75 10.81 6.33
N GLU A 32 -9.69 10.34 5.11
CA GLU A 32 -10.14 9.00 4.80
C GLU A 32 -8.93 8.07 4.98
N SER A 33 -9.11 7.01 5.77
CA SER A 33 -8.05 6.09 6.16
C SER A 33 -7.70 5.10 5.04
N VAL A 34 -7.02 5.64 4.06
CA VAL A 34 -6.00 4.96 3.28
C VAL A 34 -4.72 5.68 3.69
N GLN A 35 -3.69 4.95 4.13
CA GLN A 35 -2.42 5.60 4.51
C GLN A 35 -1.81 6.23 3.26
N ASN A 36 -2.22 7.47 2.99
CA ASN A 36 -1.58 8.28 1.97
C ASN A 36 -0.37 8.95 2.62
N VAL A 37 0.80 8.59 2.17
CA VAL A 37 2.00 9.40 2.40
C VAL A 37 1.79 10.70 1.63
N ILE A 38 1.57 11.83 2.33
CA ILE A 38 1.34 13.12 1.69
C ILE A 38 2.69 13.69 1.28
N THR A 39 3.09 13.44 0.06
CA THR A 39 4.04 14.29 -0.65
C THR A 39 3.27 15.43 -1.30
N PHE A 40 3.86 16.65 -1.34
CA PHE A 40 3.27 17.83 -1.96
C PHE A 40 3.04 17.56 -3.45
N GLY A 41 1.86 17.15 -3.78
CA GLY A 41 1.40 16.82 -5.13
C GLY A 41 0.12 16.01 -5.01
N ASN A 42 -0.75 16.12 -5.98
CA ASN A 42 -1.97 15.31 -6.01
C ASN A 42 -1.62 13.95 -6.62
N VAL A 43 -1.18 13.00 -5.79
CA VAL A 43 -0.98 11.61 -6.20
C VAL A 43 -2.13 10.78 -5.67
N ASN A 44 -2.93 10.25 -6.58
CA ASN A 44 -4.03 9.35 -6.28
C ASN A 44 -3.86 8.07 -7.08
N ILE A 45 -4.01 6.95 -6.41
CA ILE A 45 -4.01 5.62 -7.01
C ILE A 45 -5.25 4.86 -6.57
N SER A 46 -5.73 3.98 -7.43
CA SER A 46 -6.69 2.93 -7.07
C SER A 46 -6.02 1.56 -7.10
N LEU A 47 -6.51 0.66 -6.26
CA LEU A 47 -6.10 -0.74 -6.22
C LEU A 47 -7.34 -1.60 -6.42
N ASP A 48 -7.37 -2.36 -7.51
CA ASP A 48 -8.46 -3.25 -7.90
C ASP A 48 -7.97 -4.68 -8.13
N GLU A 49 -8.87 -5.65 -8.05
CA GLU A 49 -8.60 -7.06 -8.32
C GLU A 49 -9.61 -7.61 -9.35
N PRO A 50 -9.57 -7.17 -10.61
CA PRO A 50 -10.63 -7.43 -11.58
C PRO A 50 -10.85 -8.90 -11.92
N SER A 51 -9.88 -9.79 -11.66
CA SER A 51 -10.00 -11.23 -11.88
C SER A 51 -10.39 -12.02 -10.63
N PHE A 52 -10.45 -11.39 -9.46
CA PHE A 52 -10.83 -12.06 -8.21
C PHE A 52 -12.31 -11.82 -7.91
N PRO A 53 -13.10 -12.88 -7.58
CA PRO A 53 -14.52 -12.72 -7.26
C PRO A 53 -14.72 -11.94 -5.95
N GLU A 54 -15.66 -10.99 -5.91
CA GLU A 54 -15.98 -10.19 -4.70
C GLU A 54 -16.42 -11.07 -3.52
N GLU A 55 -17.11 -12.19 -3.77
CA GLU A 55 -17.51 -13.15 -2.75
C GLU A 55 -16.38 -14.07 -2.28
N GLY A 56 -15.18 -13.95 -2.87
CA GLY A 56 -14.06 -14.83 -2.61
C GLY A 56 -14.16 -16.18 -3.34
N VAL A 57 -13.22 -17.10 -3.05
CA VAL A 57 -13.19 -18.47 -3.61
C VAL A 57 -13.37 -19.46 -2.48
N THR A 58 -14.34 -20.37 -2.63
CA THR A 58 -14.64 -21.44 -1.68
C THR A 58 -14.18 -22.80 -2.19
N ASP A 59 -14.11 -23.79 -1.30
CA ASP A 59 -13.79 -25.20 -1.65
C ASP A 59 -12.44 -25.35 -2.36
N VAL A 60 -11.48 -24.52 -1.99
CA VAL A 60 -10.15 -24.53 -2.56
C VAL A 60 -9.42 -25.82 -2.20
N VAL A 61 -8.78 -26.43 -3.18
CA VAL A 61 -8.03 -27.68 -3.03
C VAL A 61 -6.53 -27.48 -3.31
N PRO A 62 -5.66 -28.34 -2.75
CA PRO A 62 -4.24 -28.31 -3.08
C PRO A 62 -3.97 -28.37 -4.58
N ASN A 63 -2.97 -27.67 -5.04
CA ASN A 63 -2.60 -27.50 -6.45
C ASN A 63 -3.62 -26.73 -7.31
N GLN A 64 -4.66 -26.13 -6.71
CA GLN A 64 -5.57 -25.25 -7.42
C GLN A 64 -4.92 -23.88 -7.63
N THR A 65 -5.05 -23.34 -8.85
CA THR A 65 -4.67 -21.97 -9.17
C THR A 65 -5.90 -21.06 -9.09
N ILE A 66 -5.76 -19.98 -8.36
CA ILE A 66 -6.77 -18.95 -8.14
C ILE A 66 -6.32 -17.69 -8.88
N ALA A 67 -7.14 -17.20 -9.80
CA ALA A 67 -6.88 -15.93 -10.45
C ALA A 67 -7.00 -14.79 -9.41
N LYS A 68 -5.95 -14.00 -9.26
CA LYS A 68 -5.92 -12.85 -8.37
C LYS A 68 -4.88 -11.90 -8.93
N ASN A 69 -5.33 -10.75 -9.39
CA ASN A 69 -4.47 -9.82 -10.14
C ASN A 69 -4.56 -8.40 -9.58
N PRO A 70 -3.98 -8.15 -8.40
CA PRO A 70 -3.95 -6.81 -7.84
C PRO A 70 -3.36 -5.85 -8.85
N THR A 71 -4.15 -4.85 -9.22
CA THR A 71 -3.82 -3.87 -10.25
C THR A 71 -3.85 -2.49 -9.64
N ILE A 72 -2.69 -1.83 -9.62
CA ILE A 72 -2.56 -0.44 -9.17
C ILE A 72 -2.71 0.44 -10.39
N THR A 73 -3.63 1.40 -10.33
CA THR A 73 -3.89 2.34 -11.42
C THR A 73 -3.73 3.76 -10.92
N LEU A 74 -3.03 4.58 -11.70
CA LEU A 74 -2.92 6.01 -11.46
C LEU A 74 -4.24 6.69 -11.84
N ASP A 75 -4.85 7.43 -10.92
CA ASP A 75 -6.08 8.14 -11.18
C ASP A 75 -5.86 9.25 -12.23
N LYS A 76 -6.90 9.51 -13.03
CA LYS A 76 -6.83 10.37 -14.21
C LYS A 76 -6.28 11.79 -13.95
N ASP A 77 -6.58 12.33 -12.77
CA ASP A 77 -6.18 13.69 -12.39
C ASP A 77 -4.94 13.70 -11.47
N SER A 78 -4.26 12.56 -11.39
CA SER A 78 -3.04 12.39 -10.59
C SER A 78 -1.80 12.88 -11.34
N ASN A 79 -0.83 13.41 -10.59
CA ASN A 79 0.53 13.56 -11.07
C ASN A 79 1.18 12.20 -11.27
N ASP A 80 2.23 12.15 -12.09
CA ASP A 80 3.03 10.97 -12.33
C ASP A 80 3.64 10.46 -11.02
N ALA A 81 3.70 9.14 -10.86
CA ALA A 81 4.05 8.53 -9.58
C ALA A 81 4.84 7.24 -9.71
N TYR A 82 5.75 7.01 -8.76
CA TYR A 82 6.27 5.68 -8.47
C TYR A 82 5.36 4.98 -7.48
N VAL A 83 5.20 3.66 -7.66
CA VAL A 83 4.35 2.84 -6.80
C VAL A 83 5.11 1.67 -6.18
N ARG A 84 4.72 1.30 -4.97
CA ARG A 84 5.14 0.07 -4.31
C ARG A 84 3.93 -0.65 -3.72
N ALA A 85 4.08 -1.94 -3.49
CA ALA A 85 3.05 -2.76 -2.88
C ALA A 85 3.63 -3.66 -1.79
N ALA A 86 2.85 -3.90 -0.75
CA ALA A 86 3.10 -4.94 0.24
C ALA A 86 2.07 -6.06 0.07
N VAL A 87 2.49 -7.30 0.28
CA VAL A 87 1.63 -8.49 0.28
C VAL A 87 1.70 -9.13 1.65
N GLU A 88 0.58 -9.19 2.34
CA GLU A 88 0.46 -9.85 3.63
C GLU A 88 -0.46 -11.07 3.52
N VAL A 89 0.01 -12.20 4.04
CA VAL A 89 -0.76 -13.45 4.07
C VAL A 89 -1.17 -13.75 5.50
N SER A 90 -2.44 -14.05 5.71
CA SER A 90 -2.97 -14.46 7.00
C SER A 90 -3.86 -15.69 6.88
N PHE A 91 -3.95 -16.46 7.97
CA PHE A 91 -4.92 -17.55 8.12
C PHE A 91 -5.92 -17.14 9.19
N VAL A 92 -7.20 -17.34 8.86
CA VAL A 92 -8.30 -16.96 9.76
C VAL A 92 -9.33 -18.09 9.88
N ASP A 93 -10.03 -18.12 11.00
CA ASP A 93 -11.18 -19.01 11.20
C ASP A 93 -12.44 -18.47 10.49
N ALA A 94 -13.58 -19.14 10.70
CA ALA A 94 -14.85 -18.74 10.12
C ALA A 94 -15.31 -17.33 10.57
N ASP A 95 -14.89 -16.92 11.76
CA ASP A 95 -15.27 -15.66 12.39
C ASP A 95 -14.25 -14.52 12.07
N GLY A 96 -13.17 -14.83 11.34
CA GLY A 96 -12.14 -13.87 10.95
C GLY A 96 -11.01 -13.68 11.97
N ASN A 97 -10.94 -14.51 13.02
CA ASN A 97 -9.85 -14.43 13.99
C ASN A 97 -8.60 -15.14 13.45
N ALA A 98 -7.43 -14.61 13.81
CA ALA A 98 -6.16 -15.23 13.43
C ALA A 98 -6.07 -16.69 13.90
N LEU A 99 -5.65 -17.56 12.98
CA LEU A 99 -5.59 -19.00 13.19
C LEU A 99 -4.15 -19.51 13.08
N THR A 100 -3.78 -20.38 14.02
CA THR A 100 -2.51 -21.13 13.97
C THR A 100 -2.71 -22.45 13.23
N ILE A 101 -1.91 -22.70 12.21
CA ILE A 101 -1.91 -23.95 11.46
C ILE A 101 -0.95 -24.93 12.12
N THR A 102 -1.46 -26.11 12.46
CA THR A 102 -0.68 -27.16 13.11
C THR A 102 -0.64 -28.42 12.24
N LYS A 103 0.56 -28.93 11.98
CA LYS A 103 0.82 -30.20 11.27
C LYS A 103 1.70 -31.09 12.12
N ASP A 104 1.28 -32.33 12.38
CA ASP A 104 2.00 -33.31 13.21
C ASP A 104 2.43 -32.75 14.58
N GLY A 105 1.56 -31.90 15.19
CA GLY A 105 1.81 -31.27 16.49
C GLY A 105 2.80 -30.10 16.46
N LYS A 106 3.20 -29.63 15.30
CA LYS A 106 4.07 -28.46 15.12
C LYS A 106 3.28 -27.30 14.51
N ASP A 107 3.57 -26.08 14.97
CA ASP A 107 3.12 -24.86 14.34
C ASP A 107 3.85 -24.68 13.00
N VAL A 108 3.10 -24.61 11.90
CA VAL A 108 3.60 -24.41 10.54
C VAL A 108 3.02 -23.13 9.91
N THR A 109 2.43 -22.26 10.70
CA THR A 109 1.74 -21.06 10.23
C THR A 109 2.62 -20.17 9.37
N GLU A 110 3.80 -19.81 9.85
CA GLU A 110 4.72 -18.94 9.12
C GLU A 110 5.32 -19.62 7.88
N GLU A 111 5.56 -20.93 7.91
CA GLU A 111 5.99 -21.70 6.74
C GLU A 111 4.91 -21.65 5.64
N TYR A 112 3.63 -21.77 6.03
CA TYR A 112 2.51 -21.76 5.09
C TYR A 112 2.23 -20.36 4.54
N LYS A 113 2.35 -19.31 5.37
CA LYS A 113 2.31 -17.93 4.88
C LYS A 113 3.40 -17.66 3.85
N ALA A 114 4.64 -18.05 4.16
CA ALA A 114 5.75 -17.90 3.23
C ALA A 114 5.54 -18.69 1.92
N ALA A 115 4.91 -19.86 1.97
CA ALA A 115 4.60 -20.64 0.77
C ALA A 115 3.55 -19.95 -0.13
N LEU A 116 2.52 -19.32 0.45
CA LEU A 116 1.55 -18.53 -0.33
C LEU A 116 2.18 -17.25 -0.88
N GLN A 117 3.03 -16.59 -0.11
CA GLN A 117 3.76 -15.42 -0.60
C GLN A 117 4.66 -15.78 -1.77
N ALA A 118 5.38 -16.90 -1.69
CA ALA A 118 6.17 -17.42 -2.80
C ALA A 118 5.31 -17.81 -4.01
N ALA A 119 4.08 -18.26 -3.79
CA ALA A 119 3.13 -18.54 -4.88
C ALA A 119 2.66 -17.27 -5.59
N CYS A 120 2.48 -16.15 -4.88
CA CYS A 120 2.25 -14.83 -5.48
C CYS A 120 3.47 -14.38 -6.29
N GLU A 121 4.67 -14.50 -5.71
CA GLU A 121 5.93 -14.12 -6.37
C GLU A 121 6.18 -14.91 -7.66
N ALA A 122 5.75 -16.19 -7.71
CA ALA A 122 5.92 -17.04 -8.88
C ALA A 122 5.15 -16.56 -10.12
N THR A 123 4.12 -15.74 -9.93
CA THR A 123 3.32 -15.15 -11.02
C THR A 123 3.42 -13.64 -11.07
N MET A 124 4.43 -13.07 -10.39
CA MET A 124 4.68 -11.64 -10.41
C MET A 124 4.97 -11.15 -11.83
N THR A 125 4.34 -10.05 -12.20
CA THR A 125 4.54 -9.49 -13.53
C THR A 125 5.90 -8.79 -13.65
N SER A 126 6.34 -8.57 -14.88
CA SER A 126 7.61 -7.88 -15.11
C SER A 126 7.57 -6.44 -14.60
N GLY A 127 8.73 -5.93 -14.21
CA GLY A 127 8.89 -4.53 -13.75
C GLY A 127 8.82 -4.36 -12.24
N TRP A 128 8.53 -5.40 -11.48
CA TRP A 128 8.56 -5.37 -10.02
C TRP A 128 9.87 -5.93 -9.45
N THR A 129 10.38 -5.27 -8.44
CA THR A 129 11.57 -5.69 -7.69
C THR A 129 11.26 -5.72 -6.20
N LYS A 130 11.60 -6.82 -5.53
CA LYS A 130 11.43 -6.95 -4.08
C LYS A 130 12.53 -6.18 -3.35
N GLY A 131 12.14 -5.24 -2.51
CA GLY A 131 13.02 -4.51 -1.61
C GLY A 131 13.40 -5.33 -0.38
N THR A 132 14.38 -4.83 0.37
CA THR A 132 14.83 -5.42 1.65
C THR A 132 13.87 -5.16 2.80
N ASP A 133 12.96 -4.22 2.64
CA ASP A 133 11.90 -3.82 3.58
C ASP A 133 10.61 -4.64 3.43
N GLY A 134 10.58 -5.58 2.46
CA GLY A 134 9.45 -6.44 2.19
C GLY A 134 8.44 -5.89 1.19
N TYR A 135 8.61 -4.66 0.72
CA TYR A 135 7.81 -4.10 -0.36
C TYR A 135 8.29 -4.58 -1.73
N TYR A 136 7.39 -4.55 -2.70
CA TYR A 136 7.66 -4.73 -4.12
C TYR A 136 7.55 -3.36 -4.79
N TYR A 137 8.58 -2.95 -5.51
CA TYR A 137 8.71 -1.65 -6.17
C TYR A 137 8.51 -1.82 -7.67
N TYR A 138 7.64 -1.01 -8.25
CA TYR A 138 7.48 -0.97 -9.70
C TYR A 138 8.52 -0.03 -10.29
N ASN A 139 9.36 -0.55 -11.19
CA ASN A 139 10.54 0.16 -11.70
C ASN A 139 10.23 1.21 -12.77
N THR A 140 8.96 1.31 -13.18
CA THR A 140 8.50 2.28 -14.17
C THR A 140 7.55 3.25 -13.52
N GLU A 141 7.74 4.53 -13.79
CA GLU A 141 6.82 5.58 -13.41
C GLU A 141 5.44 5.36 -14.05
N LEU A 142 4.38 5.47 -13.26
CA LEU A 142 3.02 5.52 -13.77
C LEU A 142 2.68 6.96 -14.18
N SER A 143 2.16 7.11 -15.40
CA SER A 143 1.85 8.41 -15.99
C SER A 143 0.57 8.35 -16.81
N ASN A 144 -0.18 9.44 -16.80
CA ASN A 144 -1.36 9.64 -17.66
C ASN A 144 -1.03 10.30 -19.00
N ALA A 145 0.25 10.51 -19.32
CA ALA A 145 0.67 11.03 -20.61
C ALA A 145 0.34 10.06 -21.76
N ASP A 146 0.19 10.59 -22.97
CA ASP A 146 -0.12 9.77 -24.15
C ASP A 146 0.94 8.64 -24.34
N SER A 147 0.45 7.41 -24.44
CA SER A 147 1.27 6.20 -24.62
C SER A 147 2.12 5.79 -23.41
N ALA A 148 1.96 6.44 -22.26
CA ALA A 148 2.61 6.02 -21.02
C ALA A 148 1.87 4.85 -20.35
N VAL A 149 2.56 4.21 -19.39
CA VAL A 149 1.96 3.16 -18.54
C VAL A 149 1.28 3.85 -17.37
N ASN A 150 -0.03 3.65 -17.21
CA ASN A 150 -0.80 4.24 -16.10
C ASN A 150 -1.29 3.21 -15.09
N SER A 151 -0.99 1.92 -15.30
CA SER A 151 -1.37 0.85 -14.36
C SER A 151 -0.31 -0.24 -14.31
N ALA A 152 -0.19 -0.90 -13.17
CA ALA A 152 0.73 -2.00 -12.94
C ALA A 152 0.03 -3.15 -12.23
N VAL A 153 0.03 -4.33 -12.85
CA VAL A 153 -0.44 -5.58 -12.22
C VAL A 153 0.70 -6.12 -11.37
N LEU A 154 0.44 -6.46 -10.10
CA LEU A 154 1.49 -6.97 -9.22
C LEU A 154 1.80 -8.44 -9.53
N PHE A 155 0.81 -9.31 -9.49
CA PHE A 155 0.90 -10.74 -9.88
C PHE A 155 -0.43 -11.18 -10.50
N GLU A 156 -0.46 -12.35 -11.13
CA GLU A 156 -1.63 -12.79 -11.92
C GLU A 156 -2.48 -13.84 -11.20
N SER A 157 -1.87 -14.66 -10.36
CA SER A 157 -2.56 -15.77 -9.70
C SER A 157 -1.79 -16.32 -8.51
N VAL A 158 -2.48 -17.12 -7.70
CA VAL A 158 -1.89 -17.86 -6.59
C VAL A 158 -2.22 -19.33 -6.74
N THR A 159 -1.18 -20.18 -6.71
CA THR A 159 -1.38 -21.64 -6.72
C THR A 159 -1.18 -22.18 -5.30
N VAL A 160 -2.21 -22.84 -4.77
CA VAL A 160 -2.16 -23.47 -3.46
C VAL A 160 -1.12 -24.61 -3.48
N PRO A 161 -0.18 -24.66 -2.52
CA PRO A 161 0.85 -25.71 -2.51
C PRO A 161 0.25 -27.13 -2.51
N ALA A 162 0.74 -27.97 -3.42
CA ALA A 162 0.23 -29.33 -3.60
C ALA A 162 0.49 -30.26 -2.38
N ALA A 163 1.47 -29.89 -1.53
CA ALA A 163 1.85 -30.67 -0.34
C ALA A 163 0.94 -30.42 0.88
N TRP A 164 0.00 -29.46 0.77
CA TRP A 164 -0.94 -29.19 1.84
C TRP A 164 -2.01 -30.27 1.93
N GLY A 165 -2.48 -30.58 3.13
CA GLY A 165 -3.42 -31.66 3.40
C GLY A 165 -4.54 -31.23 4.32
N ASN A 166 -4.98 -32.15 5.16
CA ASN A 166 -6.13 -31.94 6.06
C ASN A 166 -5.88 -30.85 7.13
N GLU A 167 -4.65 -30.46 7.36
CA GLU A 167 -4.28 -29.40 8.30
C GLU A 167 -4.84 -28.02 7.92
N ILE A 168 -5.20 -27.83 6.65
CA ILE A 168 -5.85 -26.61 6.17
C ILE A 168 -7.36 -26.78 5.91
N ALA A 169 -7.94 -27.91 6.27
CA ALA A 169 -9.37 -28.13 6.08
C ALA A 169 -10.19 -27.11 6.89
N ASN A 170 -11.12 -26.41 6.23
CA ASN A 170 -11.95 -25.34 6.79
C ASN A 170 -11.18 -24.09 7.28
N VAL A 171 -9.92 -23.94 6.87
CA VAL A 171 -9.13 -22.74 7.10
C VAL A 171 -9.37 -21.76 5.95
N LYS A 172 -9.58 -20.49 6.27
CA LYS A 172 -9.55 -19.41 5.27
C LYS A 172 -8.15 -18.81 5.26
N PHE A 173 -7.62 -18.56 4.09
CA PHE A 173 -6.46 -17.67 3.95
C PHE A 173 -6.87 -16.38 3.27
N VAL A 174 -6.24 -15.30 3.71
CA VAL A 174 -6.42 -13.96 3.16
C VAL A 174 -5.07 -13.50 2.64
N ILE A 175 -5.08 -12.92 1.46
CA ILE A 175 -3.91 -12.27 0.86
C ILE A 175 -4.28 -10.81 0.69
N ASP A 176 -3.82 -9.99 1.62
CA ASP A 176 -4.01 -8.55 1.60
C ASP A 176 -2.90 -7.89 0.80
N VAL A 177 -3.26 -6.98 -0.07
CA VAL A 177 -2.33 -6.16 -0.82
C VAL A 177 -2.55 -4.70 -0.44
N THR A 178 -1.48 -4.02 -0.07
CA THR A 178 -1.49 -2.57 0.19
C THR A 178 -0.62 -1.90 -0.85
N ALA A 179 -1.11 -0.84 -1.48
CA ALA A 179 -0.37 -0.06 -2.44
C ALA A 179 -0.07 1.34 -1.88
N GLU A 180 1.12 1.83 -2.18
CA GLU A 180 1.57 3.18 -1.82
C GLU A 180 2.18 3.84 -3.05
N ALA A 181 2.06 5.17 -3.13
CA ALA A 181 2.60 5.95 -4.23
C ALA A 181 3.31 7.20 -3.73
N ILE A 182 4.36 7.61 -4.45
CA ILE A 182 5.02 8.90 -4.29
C ILE A 182 5.04 9.63 -5.63
N GLN A 183 4.96 10.96 -5.59
CA GLN A 183 5.10 11.77 -6.80
C GLN A 183 6.45 11.52 -7.46
N ALA A 184 6.46 11.36 -8.79
CA ALA A 184 7.70 11.13 -9.53
C ALA A 184 8.49 12.43 -9.76
N ASP A 185 7.79 13.54 -10.00
CA ASP A 185 8.41 14.83 -10.27
C ASP A 185 9.02 15.47 -9.02
N ASN A 186 10.18 16.09 -9.20
CA ASN A 186 10.88 16.87 -8.17
C ASN A 186 11.26 16.05 -6.91
N LEU A 187 11.45 14.75 -7.05
CA LEU A 187 12.07 13.96 -5.99
C LEU A 187 13.52 14.43 -5.76
N ALA A 188 13.94 14.45 -4.49
CA ALA A 188 15.34 14.60 -4.17
C ALA A 188 16.12 13.35 -4.62
N ASP A 189 17.40 13.53 -4.99
CA ASP A 189 18.24 12.46 -5.54
C ASP A 189 18.41 11.25 -4.61
N ASP A 190 18.16 11.39 -3.31
CA ASP A 190 18.33 10.39 -2.27
C ASP A 190 17.04 9.69 -1.86
N VAL A 191 15.88 10.04 -2.42
CA VAL A 191 14.59 9.42 -2.08
C VAL A 191 14.50 8.00 -2.59
N LEU A 192 14.95 7.74 -3.81
CA LEU A 192 14.92 6.41 -4.42
C LEU A 192 16.28 5.73 -4.30
N THR A 193 16.29 4.49 -3.81
CA THR A 193 17.48 3.64 -3.79
C THR A 193 17.39 2.60 -4.89
N TYR A 194 18.47 2.40 -5.61
CA TYR A 194 18.55 1.48 -6.74
C TYR A 194 19.53 0.34 -6.49
N ASP A 195 19.25 -0.82 -7.06
CA ASP A 195 20.19 -1.95 -7.11
C ASP A 195 21.22 -1.80 -8.25
N GLU A 196 22.11 -2.79 -8.40
CA GLU A 196 23.14 -2.82 -9.45
C GLU A 196 22.56 -2.88 -10.89
N ASN A 197 21.30 -3.27 -11.04
CA ASN A 197 20.57 -3.33 -12.30
C ASN A 197 19.70 -2.10 -12.56
N ASN A 198 19.83 -1.08 -11.71
CA ASN A 198 19.04 0.15 -11.76
C ASN A 198 17.53 -0.08 -11.49
N ASN A 199 17.18 -1.10 -10.69
CA ASN A 199 15.81 -1.28 -10.20
C ASN A 199 15.65 -0.56 -8.88
N ILE A 200 14.46 0.00 -8.64
CA ILE A 200 14.10 0.60 -7.35
C ILE A 200 13.96 -0.53 -6.32
N VAL A 201 14.66 -0.42 -5.20
CA VAL A 201 14.64 -1.42 -4.12
C VAL A 201 14.27 -0.83 -2.76
N SER A 202 14.19 0.48 -2.67
CA SER A 202 13.71 1.21 -1.50
C SER A 202 13.36 2.64 -1.87
N TRP A 203 12.46 3.25 -1.12
CA TRP A 203 12.37 4.70 -1.03
C TRP A 203 12.23 5.12 0.44
N ASP A 204 12.82 6.24 0.78
CA ASP A 204 12.61 6.83 2.09
C ASP A 204 11.24 7.52 2.12
N GLN A 205 10.47 7.25 3.17
CA GLN A 205 9.27 8.04 3.42
C GLN A 205 9.73 9.47 3.72
N VAL A 206 9.25 10.42 2.95
CA VAL A 206 9.42 11.83 3.28
C VAL A 206 8.69 12.06 4.59
N THR A 207 9.43 12.06 5.68
CA THR A 207 8.91 12.46 6.98
C THR A 207 8.54 13.92 6.85
N VAL A 208 7.25 14.22 6.88
CA VAL A 208 6.80 15.59 7.09
C VAL A 208 7.26 15.95 8.48
N GLU A 209 8.32 16.78 8.61
CA GLU A 209 8.67 17.38 9.87
C GLU A 209 7.42 18.11 10.38
N SER A 210 6.89 17.63 11.48
CA SER A 210 5.82 18.34 12.17
C SER A 210 6.42 19.62 12.73
N PHE A 211 6.08 20.75 12.14
CA PHE A 211 6.37 22.05 12.73
C PHE A 211 5.52 22.18 13.99
N GLU A 212 6.17 22.21 15.15
CA GLU A 212 5.58 22.62 16.44
C GLU A 212 5.17 24.10 16.43
#